data_1d95cb981c8c5e176c8e6a11c87f46f5
#
_entry.id   1d95cb981c8c5e176c8e6a11c87f46f5
#
_cell.length_a   1.000
_cell.length_b   1.000
_cell.length_c   1.000
_cell.angle_alpha   90.00
_cell.angle_beta   90.00
_cell.angle_gamma   90.00
#
_symmetry.space_group_name_H-M   'P 1'
#
loop_
_entity.id
_entity.type
_entity.pdbx_description
1 polymer ?
#
loop_
_entity_poly.entity_id
_entity_poly.type
_entity_poly.pdbx_seq_one_letter_code
_entity_poly.pdbx_strand_id
1 'polypeptide(L)'
;IGGGFNAIEHKEAIKSFIETHTNTAIIFATARYAREYLDVNAPHFYCLVGNEGHRLTHNINPQNLSGICVLPPYPRPMGTEVPEYAKNVTFELENITFIDQYKDSVTTIALQLAILLTDQDIYLVGYDGYPGNVLSEKEMALTNENRTIFATYTTISGKILKSLTPSIYKEIEVVSV
;
A
#
# COMPACT_ATOMS: atom_id res chain seq x y z
N ILE A 1 1.08 1.31 -3.25
CA ILE A 1 2.54 1.12 -3.38
C ILE A 1 3.03 0.44 -2.10
N GLY A 2 3.67 -0.71 -2.26
CA GLY A 2 4.35 -1.48 -1.21
C GLY A 2 5.81 -1.07 -1.01
N GLY A 3 6.55 -1.88 -0.23
CA GLY A 3 7.92 -1.59 0.18
C GLY A 3 9.02 -2.33 -0.60
N GLY A 4 8.69 -3.03 -1.68
CA GLY A 4 9.64 -3.75 -2.51
C GLY A 4 10.49 -2.83 -3.39
N PHE A 5 11.69 -3.28 -3.75
CA PHE A 5 12.66 -2.48 -4.48
C PHE A 5 12.21 -2.09 -5.89
N ASN A 6 11.37 -2.92 -6.52
CA ASN A 6 10.82 -2.64 -7.85
C ASN A 6 10.00 -1.34 -7.92
N ALA A 7 9.49 -0.85 -6.77
CA ALA A 7 8.84 0.47 -6.70
C ALA A 7 9.81 1.62 -7.03
N ILE A 8 11.12 1.46 -6.80
CA ILE A 8 12.14 2.44 -7.17
C ILE A 8 12.74 2.13 -8.53
N GLU A 9 13.05 0.87 -8.78
CA GLU A 9 13.71 0.45 -10.02
C GLU A 9 12.88 0.84 -11.26
N HIS A 10 11.56 0.72 -11.17
CA HIS A 10 10.63 1.03 -12.27
C HIS A 10 9.88 2.35 -12.10
N LYS A 11 10.34 3.27 -11.22
CA LYS A 11 9.58 4.46 -10.83
C LYS A 11 9.17 5.35 -12.02
N GLU A 12 10.02 5.53 -13.02
CA GLU A 12 9.69 6.39 -14.17
C GLU A 12 8.56 5.79 -15.02
N ALA A 13 8.57 4.48 -15.25
CA ALA A 13 7.50 3.80 -15.95
C ALA A 13 6.18 3.85 -15.15
N ILE A 14 6.25 3.66 -13.83
CA ILE A 14 5.09 3.76 -12.94
C ILE A 14 4.50 5.18 -12.94
N LYS A 15 5.34 6.22 -12.87
CA LYS A 15 4.87 7.62 -12.97
C LYS A 15 4.19 7.88 -14.31
N SER A 16 4.80 7.47 -15.40
CA SER A 16 4.21 7.59 -16.74
C SER A 16 2.86 6.86 -16.83
N PHE A 17 2.76 5.67 -16.25
CA PHE A 17 1.49 4.94 -16.16
C PHE A 17 0.42 5.76 -15.43
N ILE A 18 0.75 6.31 -14.25
CA ILE A 18 -0.18 7.12 -13.46
C ILE A 18 -0.62 8.37 -14.24
N GLU A 19 0.31 9.06 -14.89
CA GLU A 19 0.03 10.29 -15.65
C GLU A 19 -0.85 10.04 -16.87
N THR A 20 -0.76 8.85 -17.48
CA THR A 20 -1.56 8.47 -18.64
C THR A 20 -2.94 7.92 -18.27
N HIS A 21 -3.15 7.53 -17.00
CA HIS A 21 -4.42 7.01 -16.49
C HIS A 21 -5.13 8.08 -15.66
N THR A 22 -6.06 8.78 -16.25
CA THR A 22 -6.88 9.80 -15.56
C THR A 22 -7.67 9.19 -14.41
N ASN A 23 -7.88 9.95 -13.35
CA ASN A 23 -8.56 9.52 -12.11
C ASN A 23 -7.84 8.45 -11.29
N THR A 24 -6.53 8.35 -11.44
CA THR A 24 -5.70 7.48 -10.59
C THR A 24 -5.42 8.15 -9.25
N ALA A 25 -5.48 7.39 -8.16
CA ALA A 25 -5.00 7.79 -6.84
C ALA A 25 -3.85 6.88 -6.42
N ILE A 26 -2.93 7.41 -5.62
CA ILE A 26 -1.79 6.67 -5.10
C ILE A 26 -2.05 6.35 -3.62
N ILE A 27 -2.04 5.06 -3.28
CA ILE A 27 -2.13 4.59 -1.91
C ILE A 27 -0.79 3.98 -1.51
N PHE A 28 -0.11 4.61 -0.58
CA PHE A 28 1.12 4.09 0.02
C PHE A 28 0.76 3.19 1.19
N ALA A 29 0.87 1.87 1.00
CA ALA A 29 0.79 0.91 2.09
C ALA A 29 1.94 1.12 3.07
N THR A 30 3.11 1.56 2.58
CA THR A 30 4.23 1.99 3.39
C THR A 30 4.81 3.30 2.85
N ALA A 31 5.21 4.19 3.74
CA ALA A 31 5.85 5.46 3.39
C ALA A 31 7.32 5.31 2.94
N ARG A 32 7.84 4.08 2.83
CA ARG A 32 9.26 3.81 2.56
C ARG A 32 9.80 4.55 1.34
N TYR A 33 9.04 4.56 0.26
CA TYR A 33 9.42 5.17 -1.02
C TYR A 33 8.49 6.30 -1.45
N ALA A 34 7.65 6.79 -0.55
CA ALA A 34 6.68 7.82 -0.88
C ALA A 34 7.30 9.10 -1.45
N ARG A 35 8.52 9.46 -0.98
CA ARG A 35 9.26 10.63 -1.45
C ARG A 35 9.49 10.62 -2.97
N GLU A 36 9.65 9.44 -3.55
CA GLU A 36 9.96 9.30 -4.98
C GLU A 36 8.77 9.60 -5.91
N TYR A 37 7.57 9.75 -5.33
CA TYR A 37 6.31 9.96 -6.05
C TYR A 37 5.60 11.28 -5.70
N LEU A 38 6.23 12.16 -4.90
CA LEU A 38 5.59 13.42 -4.47
C LEU A 38 5.31 14.40 -5.60
N ASP A 39 6.04 14.29 -6.70
CA ASP A 39 5.90 15.09 -7.90
C ASP A 39 4.77 14.63 -8.83
N VAL A 40 4.19 13.45 -8.58
CA VAL A 40 3.08 12.92 -9.39
C VAL A 40 1.78 13.66 -9.04
N ASN A 41 1.12 14.19 -10.05
CA ASN A 41 -0.14 14.91 -9.90
C ASN A 41 -1.34 13.95 -9.76
N ALA A 42 -1.46 13.34 -8.59
CA ALA A 42 -2.55 12.44 -8.23
C ALA A 42 -2.89 12.60 -6.73
N PRO A 43 -4.09 12.28 -6.27
CA PRO A 43 -4.39 12.18 -4.85
C PRO A 43 -3.49 11.15 -4.16
N HIS A 44 -2.86 11.54 -3.04
CA HIS A 44 -1.98 10.67 -2.25
C HIS A 44 -2.64 10.27 -0.94
N PHE A 45 -2.52 8.98 -0.60
CA PHE A 45 -2.97 8.43 0.67
C PHE A 45 -1.84 7.65 1.33
N TYR A 46 -1.64 7.85 2.63
CA TYR A 46 -0.55 7.23 3.41
C TYR A 46 -1.15 6.37 4.53
N CYS A 47 -1.02 5.04 4.44
CA CYS A 47 -1.50 4.14 5.46
C CYS A 47 -0.58 4.16 6.68
N LEU A 48 -1.12 4.54 7.83
CA LEU A 48 -0.37 4.65 9.08
C LEU A 48 -0.70 3.48 10.00
N VAL A 49 0.05 2.40 9.90
CA VAL A 49 -0.04 1.23 10.78
C VAL A 49 1.32 0.96 11.41
N GLY A 50 1.38 0.71 12.70
CA GLY A 50 2.64 0.45 13.38
C GLY A 50 3.64 1.60 13.15
N ASN A 51 4.82 1.30 12.63
CA ASN A 51 5.91 2.26 12.44
C ASN A 51 5.74 3.20 11.22
N GLU A 52 4.63 3.13 10.48
CA GLU A 52 4.51 3.91 9.24
C GLU A 52 4.42 5.42 9.50
N GLY A 53 3.84 5.86 10.63
CA GLY A 53 3.89 7.28 11.00
C GLY A 53 5.30 7.80 11.20
N HIS A 54 6.16 6.99 11.82
CA HIS A 54 7.58 7.29 11.99
C HIS A 54 8.33 7.31 10.65
N ARG A 55 8.06 6.33 9.77
CA ARG A 55 8.62 6.31 8.41
C ARG A 55 8.19 7.50 7.58
N LEU A 56 6.94 7.91 7.69
CA LEU A 56 6.44 9.10 7.00
C LEU A 56 7.23 10.34 7.40
N THR A 57 7.46 10.53 8.71
CA THR A 57 8.25 11.65 9.25
C THR A 57 9.69 11.65 8.73
N HIS A 58 10.31 10.48 8.57
CA HIS A 58 11.66 10.39 8.05
C HIS A 58 11.77 10.61 6.55
N ASN A 59 10.77 10.20 5.79
CA ASN A 59 10.84 10.19 4.34
C ASN A 59 10.22 11.42 3.68
N ILE A 60 9.32 12.11 4.36
CA ILE A 60 8.63 13.29 3.81
C ILE A 60 8.80 14.46 4.78
N ASN A 61 9.31 15.58 4.25
CA ASN A 61 9.30 16.82 5.00
C ASN A 61 7.85 17.25 5.26
N PRO A 62 7.47 17.62 6.49
CA PRO A 62 6.13 18.08 6.83
C PRO A 62 5.55 19.15 5.88
N GLN A 63 6.40 20.04 5.39
CA GLN A 63 6.00 21.09 4.44
C GLN A 63 5.64 20.58 3.05
N ASN A 64 6.09 19.36 2.71
CA ASN A 64 5.86 18.72 1.42
C ASN A 64 4.79 17.62 1.50
N LEU A 65 4.18 17.40 2.67
CA LEU A 65 3.10 16.43 2.80
C LEU A 65 1.86 16.96 2.08
N SER A 66 1.56 16.34 0.96
CA SER A 66 0.29 16.49 0.25
C SER A 66 -0.47 15.19 0.32
N GLY A 67 -1.75 15.22 0.69
CA GLY A 67 -2.57 14.02 0.75
C GLY A 67 -3.12 13.71 2.14
N ILE A 68 -3.69 12.53 2.28
CA ILE A 68 -4.46 12.10 3.46
C ILE A 68 -3.75 10.93 4.13
N CYS A 69 -3.58 11.01 5.44
CA CYS A 69 -3.13 9.89 6.26
C CYS A 69 -4.32 9.00 6.63
N VAL A 70 -4.18 7.70 6.43
CA VAL A 70 -5.23 6.71 6.66
C VAL A 70 -4.88 5.85 7.85
N LEU A 71 -5.79 5.82 8.80
CA LEU A 71 -5.63 5.07 10.04
C LEU A 71 -6.45 3.78 10.00
N PRO A 72 -5.95 2.70 10.62
CA PRO A 72 -6.73 1.48 10.81
C PRO A 72 -7.93 1.73 11.73
N PRO A 73 -8.97 0.87 11.67
CA PRO A 73 -10.09 0.91 12.61
C PRO A 73 -9.63 0.79 14.06
N TYR A 74 -10.41 1.35 14.96
CA TYR A 74 -10.17 1.19 16.40
C TYR A 74 -10.62 -0.21 16.89
N PRO A 75 -9.91 -0.88 17.83
CA PRO A 75 -8.65 -0.46 18.46
C PRO A 75 -7.47 -0.59 17.52
N ARG A 76 -6.66 0.45 17.46
CA ARG A 76 -5.50 0.48 16.55
C ARG A 76 -4.40 -0.47 17.01
N PRO A 77 -3.64 -1.07 16.07
CA PRO A 77 -2.45 -1.84 16.39
C PRO A 77 -1.45 -1.04 17.24
N MET A 78 -0.76 -1.72 18.14
CA MET A 78 0.27 -1.12 18.97
C MET A 78 1.37 -0.49 18.10
N GLY A 79 1.80 0.72 18.45
CA GLY A 79 2.81 1.46 17.70
C GLY A 79 2.25 2.29 16.53
N THR A 80 0.92 2.32 16.34
CA THR A 80 0.31 3.23 15.36
C THR A 80 0.38 4.67 15.88
N GLU A 81 1.22 5.48 15.25
CA GLU A 81 1.42 6.88 15.59
C GLU A 81 0.98 7.79 14.46
N VAL A 82 0.34 8.90 14.81
CA VAL A 82 -0.01 9.96 13.88
C VAL A 82 0.95 11.13 14.14
N PRO A 83 1.83 11.46 13.18
CA PRO A 83 2.69 12.62 13.32
C PRO A 83 1.90 13.89 13.57
N GLU A 84 2.40 14.81 14.41
CA GLU A 84 1.70 16.03 14.78
C GLU A 84 1.23 16.83 13.57
N TYR A 85 2.09 16.98 12.56
CA TYR A 85 1.80 17.70 11.32
C TYR A 85 0.74 17.03 10.44
N ALA A 86 0.46 15.75 10.65
CA ALA A 86 -0.51 14.97 9.88
C ALA A 86 -1.89 14.89 10.56
N LYS A 87 -2.03 15.35 11.81
CA LYS A 87 -3.26 15.19 12.60
C LYS A 87 -4.51 15.79 11.94
N ASN A 88 -4.35 16.87 11.19
CA ASN A 88 -5.46 17.57 10.55
C ASN A 88 -5.82 17.01 9.16
N VAL A 89 -5.07 16.01 8.67
CA VAL A 89 -5.26 15.37 7.37
C VAL A 89 -5.34 13.86 7.53
N THR A 90 -6.05 13.40 8.56
CA THR A 90 -6.26 11.99 8.84
C THR A 90 -7.69 11.57 8.52
N PHE A 91 -7.79 10.35 8.00
CA PHE A 91 -9.03 9.61 7.80
C PHE A 91 -8.92 8.27 8.52
N GLU A 92 -9.88 7.92 9.35
CA GLU A 92 -9.93 6.63 10.04
C GLU A 92 -10.91 5.70 9.32
N LEU A 93 -10.45 4.49 9.00
CA LEU A 93 -11.32 3.45 8.48
C LEU A 93 -12.27 2.98 9.58
N GLU A 94 -13.54 2.87 9.28
CA GLU A 94 -14.54 2.36 10.23
C GLU A 94 -14.35 0.85 10.48
N ASN A 95 -14.15 0.09 9.39
CA ASN A 95 -14.05 -1.36 9.43
C ASN A 95 -13.14 -1.89 8.33
N ILE A 96 -12.64 -3.13 8.55
CA ILE A 96 -12.11 -3.98 7.49
C ILE A 96 -13.19 -4.99 7.11
N THR A 97 -13.63 -4.97 5.87
CA THR A 97 -14.82 -5.70 5.43
C THR A 97 -14.53 -6.93 4.59
N PHE A 98 -13.34 -7.02 3.98
CA PHE A 98 -13.03 -8.10 3.04
C PHE A 98 -12.21 -9.25 3.66
N ILE A 99 -11.63 -9.07 4.86
CA ILE A 99 -10.81 -10.10 5.52
C ILE A 99 -10.93 -9.99 7.04
N ASP A 100 -10.94 -11.14 7.73
CA ASP A 100 -10.95 -11.21 9.19
C ASP A 100 -9.56 -11.40 9.79
N GLN A 101 -8.64 -11.99 9.04
CA GLN A 101 -7.23 -12.11 9.44
C GLN A 101 -6.43 -10.89 8.96
N TYR A 102 -5.31 -10.62 9.63
CA TYR A 102 -4.38 -9.55 9.24
C TYR A 102 -5.01 -8.16 9.10
N LYS A 103 -6.02 -7.85 9.94
CA LYS A 103 -6.70 -6.54 9.93
C LYS A 103 -5.77 -5.36 10.25
N ASP A 104 -4.62 -5.65 10.85
CA ASP A 104 -3.55 -4.71 11.20
C ASP A 104 -2.40 -4.66 10.18
N SER A 105 -2.52 -5.38 9.07
CA SER A 105 -1.55 -5.31 7.99
C SER A 105 -1.68 -4.01 7.18
N VAL A 106 -0.56 -3.39 6.87
CA VAL A 106 -0.53 -2.22 5.97
C VAL A 106 -1.14 -2.53 4.60
N THR A 107 -0.97 -3.75 4.11
CA THR A 107 -1.56 -4.22 2.84
C THR A 107 -3.08 -4.28 2.95
N THR A 108 -3.61 -4.79 4.07
CA THR A 108 -5.06 -4.84 4.33
C THR A 108 -5.66 -3.45 4.38
N ILE A 109 -5.03 -2.51 5.10
CA ILE A 109 -5.51 -1.13 5.19
C ILE A 109 -5.52 -0.46 3.82
N ALA A 110 -4.45 -0.64 3.03
CA ALA A 110 -4.36 -0.08 1.69
C ALA A 110 -5.44 -0.64 0.74
N LEU A 111 -5.69 -1.94 0.77
CA LEU A 111 -6.74 -2.56 -0.04
C LEU A 111 -8.14 -2.20 0.43
N GLN A 112 -8.39 -2.11 1.74
CA GLN A 112 -9.68 -1.63 2.26
C GLN A 112 -9.97 -0.20 1.80
N LEU A 113 -8.97 0.68 1.84
CA LEU A 113 -9.13 2.03 1.30
C LEU A 113 -9.40 2.00 -0.21
N ALA A 114 -8.67 1.20 -0.97
CA ALA A 114 -8.90 1.08 -2.41
C ALA A 114 -10.32 0.60 -2.74
N ILE A 115 -10.85 -0.36 -1.98
CA ILE A 115 -12.24 -0.83 -2.12
C ILE A 115 -13.25 0.30 -1.88
N LEU A 116 -12.97 1.21 -0.94
CA LEU A 116 -13.84 2.36 -0.65
C LEU A 116 -13.75 3.46 -1.71
N LEU A 117 -12.62 3.60 -2.37
CA LEU A 117 -12.39 4.66 -3.34
C LEU A 117 -12.87 4.31 -4.75
N THR A 118 -12.85 3.03 -5.12
CA THR A 118 -13.10 2.63 -6.51
C THR A 118 -13.63 1.21 -6.63
N ASP A 119 -14.43 0.98 -7.68
CA ASP A 119 -14.82 -0.33 -8.18
C ASP A 119 -13.98 -0.77 -9.40
N GLN A 120 -13.01 0.05 -9.82
CA GLN A 120 -12.12 -0.22 -10.94
C GLN A 120 -10.97 -1.17 -10.55
N ASP A 121 -10.07 -1.42 -11.50
CA ASP A 121 -8.88 -2.24 -11.27
C ASP A 121 -7.94 -1.59 -10.24
N ILE A 122 -7.36 -2.42 -9.39
CA ILE A 122 -6.33 -2.03 -8.43
C ILE A 122 -4.98 -2.51 -8.94
N TYR A 123 -4.05 -1.57 -9.10
CA TYR A 123 -2.70 -1.85 -9.53
C TYR A 123 -1.74 -1.81 -8.35
N LEU A 124 -0.97 -2.86 -8.18
CA LEU A 124 0.05 -3.01 -7.15
C LEU A 124 1.42 -2.64 -7.69
N VAL A 125 2.25 -2.06 -6.84
CA VAL A 125 3.64 -1.69 -7.11
C VAL A 125 4.49 -2.02 -5.89
N GLY A 126 5.65 -2.64 -6.10
CA GLY A 126 6.58 -2.94 -5.01
C GLY A 126 6.08 -4.02 -4.04
N TYR A 127 5.33 -4.97 -4.55
CA TYR A 127 5.01 -6.23 -3.89
C TYR A 127 5.85 -7.36 -4.49
N ASP A 128 7.15 -7.17 -4.49
CA ASP A 128 8.13 -8.06 -5.13
C ASP A 128 8.16 -9.43 -4.48
N GLY A 129 7.92 -9.48 -3.18
CA GLY A 129 8.21 -10.60 -2.31
C GLY A 129 9.68 -10.59 -1.83
N TYR A 130 10.09 -11.65 -1.19
CA TYR A 130 11.45 -11.78 -0.68
C TYR A 130 12.28 -12.66 -1.61
N PRO A 131 13.40 -12.16 -2.16
CA PRO A 131 14.28 -12.94 -3.02
C PRO A 131 15.08 -13.95 -2.18
N GLY A 132 15.31 -15.14 -2.74
CA GLY A 132 16.17 -16.16 -2.14
C GLY A 132 15.49 -17.50 -1.95
N ASN A 133 16.30 -18.54 -1.86
CA ASN A 133 15.82 -19.91 -1.68
C ASN A 133 15.52 -20.27 -0.22
N VAL A 134 16.03 -19.46 0.72
CA VAL A 134 15.85 -19.66 2.16
C VAL A 134 15.36 -18.35 2.74
N LEU A 135 14.10 -18.31 3.14
CA LEU A 135 13.47 -17.17 3.81
C LEU A 135 13.62 -17.32 5.33
N SER A 136 13.83 -16.21 6.02
CA SER A 136 13.67 -16.17 7.48
C SER A 136 12.22 -16.44 7.87
N GLU A 137 11.97 -16.85 9.11
CA GLU A 137 10.60 -17.04 9.64
C GLU A 137 9.72 -15.80 9.45
N LYS A 138 10.29 -14.62 9.67
CA LYS A 138 9.59 -13.35 9.48
C LYS A 138 9.21 -13.12 8.00
N GLU A 139 10.12 -13.36 7.07
CA GLU A 139 9.85 -13.21 5.64
C GLU A 139 8.82 -14.21 5.15
N MET A 140 8.87 -15.46 5.65
CA MET A 140 7.85 -16.47 5.37
C MET A 140 6.47 -16.03 5.90
N ALA A 141 6.41 -15.52 7.13
CA ALA A 141 5.18 -15.03 7.73
C ALA A 141 4.57 -13.90 6.90
N LEU A 142 5.37 -12.87 6.54
CA LEU A 142 4.92 -11.74 5.72
C LEU A 142 4.53 -12.17 4.29
N THR A 143 5.21 -13.16 3.72
CA THR A 143 4.84 -13.72 2.41
C THR A 143 3.49 -14.40 2.48
N ASN A 144 3.24 -15.22 3.49
CA ASN A 144 1.97 -15.92 3.69
C ASN A 144 0.83 -14.94 4.01
N GLU A 145 1.12 -13.90 4.78
CA GLU A 145 0.18 -12.81 5.05
C GLU A 145 -0.30 -12.18 3.75
N ASN A 146 0.61 -11.69 2.91
CA ASN A 146 0.26 -11.06 1.64
C ASN A 146 -0.48 -12.02 0.70
N ARG A 147 -0.07 -13.29 0.60
CA ARG A 147 -0.80 -14.31 -0.19
C ARG A 147 -2.24 -14.45 0.27
N THR A 148 -2.43 -14.57 1.58
CA THR A 148 -3.78 -14.70 2.17
C THR A 148 -4.63 -13.46 1.87
N ILE A 149 -4.07 -12.26 2.02
CA ILE A 149 -4.76 -11.00 1.75
C ILE A 149 -5.17 -10.92 0.27
N PHE A 150 -4.26 -11.20 -0.65
CA PHE A 150 -4.54 -11.13 -2.09
C PHE A 150 -5.57 -12.18 -2.54
N ALA A 151 -5.42 -13.43 -2.10
CA ALA A 151 -6.38 -14.49 -2.41
C ALA A 151 -7.77 -14.17 -1.86
N THR A 152 -7.86 -13.65 -0.64
CA THR A 152 -9.12 -13.27 -0.02
C THR A 152 -9.77 -12.10 -0.77
N TYR A 153 -8.99 -11.07 -1.12
CA TYR A 153 -9.47 -9.97 -1.94
C TYR A 153 -10.10 -10.48 -3.24
N THR A 154 -9.38 -11.32 -3.99
CA THR A 154 -9.87 -11.88 -5.26
C THR A 154 -11.15 -12.69 -5.06
N THR A 155 -11.22 -13.50 -4.00
CA THR A 155 -12.40 -14.33 -3.70
C THR A 155 -13.64 -13.48 -3.38
N ILE A 156 -13.47 -12.42 -2.59
CA ILE A 156 -14.60 -11.57 -2.13
C ILE A 156 -15.03 -10.56 -3.21
N SER A 157 -14.06 -9.94 -3.89
CA SER A 157 -14.35 -8.90 -4.91
C SER A 157 -14.70 -9.49 -6.28
N GLY A 158 -14.30 -10.73 -6.56
CA GLY A 158 -14.36 -11.33 -7.90
C GLY A 158 -13.37 -10.70 -8.89
N LYS A 159 -12.44 -9.85 -8.43
CA LYS A 159 -11.45 -9.13 -9.24
C LYS A 159 -10.03 -9.59 -8.91
N ILE A 160 -9.19 -9.69 -9.92
CA ILE A 160 -7.77 -10.02 -9.75
C ILE A 160 -7.00 -8.71 -9.56
N LEU A 161 -6.13 -8.66 -8.55
CA LEU A 161 -5.17 -7.59 -8.38
C LEU A 161 -4.13 -7.64 -9.49
N LYS A 162 -3.77 -6.50 -10.06
CA LYS A 162 -2.76 -6.39 -11.10
C LYS A 162 -1.49 -5.78 -10.54
N SER A 163 -0.32 -6.30 -10.92
CA SER A 163 0.97 -5.72 -10.53
C SER A 163 1.65 -5.10 -11.73
N LEU A 164 2.06 -3.84 -11.60
CA LEU A 164 2.86 -3.13 -12.60
C LEU A 164 4.36 -3.47 -12.50
N THR A 165 4.75 -4.21 -11.47
CA THR A 165 6.14 -4.60 -11.22
C THR A 165 6.25 -6.11 -11.05
N PRO A 166 7.44 -6.70 -11.31
CA PRO A 166 7.65 -8.12 -11.06
C PRO A 166 7.27 -8.52 -9.64
N SER A 167 6.67 -9.70 -9.48
CA SER A 167 6.22 -10.21 -8.19
C SER A 167 6.32 -11.74 -8.13
N ILE A 168 6.61 -12.28 -6.94
CA ILE A 168 6.58 -13.73 -6.69
C ILE A 168 5.18 -14.24 -6.33
N TYR A 169 4.23 -13.35 -6.08
CA TYR A 169 2.87 -13.70 -5.66
C TYR A 169 2.06 -14.16 -6.87
N LYS A 170 1.60 -15.42 -6.82
CA LYS A 170 0.77 -16.04 -7.87
C LYS A 170 -0.69 -15.61 -7.83
N GLU A 171 -1.08 -14.99 -6.73
CA GLU A 171 -2.43 -14.49 -6.43
C GLU A 171 -2.72 -13.14 -7.15
N ILE A 172 -1.71 -12.56 -7.79
CA ILE A 172 -1.82 -11.31 -8.53
C ILE A 172 -1.35 -11.53 -9.98
N GLU A 173 -1.93 -10.79 -10.90
CA GLU A 173 -1.55 -10.80 -12.31
C GLU A 173 -0.46 -9.75 -12.57
N VAL A 174 0.70 -10.16 -13.06
CA VAL A 174 1.74 -9.22 -13.48
C VAL A 174 1.41 -8.71 -14.88
N VAL A 175 1.22 -7.41 -15.02
CA VAL A 175 0.95 -6.74 -16.29
C VAL A 175 2.14 -5.87 -16.69
N SER A 176 2.37 -5.76 -18.01
CA SER A 176 3.43 -4.87 -18.50
C SER A 176 3.01 -3.41 -18.41
N VAL A 177 3.92 -2.55 -17.98
CA VAL A 177 3.78 -1.10 -18.01
C VAL A 177 4.22 -0.55 -19.34
#